data_331ffa19f5bbc73fb6934dec1622f5d2
#
_entry.id   331ffa19f5bbc73fb6934dec1622f5d2
#
_cell.length_a   1.000
_cell.length_b   1.000
_cell.length_c   1.000
_cell.angle_alpha   90.00
_cell.angle_beta   90.00
_cell.angle_gamma   90.00
#
_symmetry.space_group_name_H-M   'P 1'
#
loop_
_entity.id
_entity.type
_entity.pdbx_description
1 polymer ?
#
loop_
_entity_poly.entity_id
_entity_poly.type
_entity_poly.pdbx_seq_one_letter_code
_entity_poly.pdbx_strand_id
1 'polypeptide(L)'
;MKYLYLLLCTLLGFDTMAQTGQSIEFTQIRQELQKKWPDNRTVNLVFHGHSVPSGYANTPNVKTLQAYPHQVLEAVKEIYPYAVVNSITTSIGGENAEQGAKRFKQEVLPHRPDILFIDYALNDRSIGLERALKAWEKMIKEAQKQNIPIILLTPTPDLTEDILDDKSPLEQHSRQIRRLAHDYKTGLIDCYATFKEKRKNGEDLNIYMSQSNHPNEKGHRVVTKLILNYFFEEAQWNEYCQKQTMTIMKKVADWQLMNFENQVRKGSQWANSHAYWAWTNATMYIGMAEWAKMSDDPKYWDFLLTMGEKNKWQTGPSIYFADDICIIQPYAILFSKYKEPYMIQNSVETLDTLIANPKHNSLSYYSEG
;
A
#
# COMPACT_ATOMS: atom_id res chain seq x y z
N MET A 1 4.68 -1.07 23.20
CA MET A 1 4.04 -1.37 21.91
C MET A 1 3.53 -0.15 21.09
N LYS A 2 3.42 1.06 21.67
CA LYS A 2 3.03 2.29 20.92
C LYS A 2 4.09 2.82 19.94
N TYR A 3 5.34 2.38 20.03
CA TYR A 3 6.48 2.95 19.27
C TYR A 3 6.85 2.17 18.00
N LEU A 4 6.35 0.95 17.79
CA LEU A 4 6.66 0.17 16.59
C LEU A 4 5.83 0.58 15.37
N TYR A 5 4.65 1.16 15.58
CA TYR A 5 3.77 1.66 14.52
C TYR A 5 4.26 2.97 13.89
N LEU A 6 5.00 3.79 14.65
CA LEU A 6 5.54 5.06 14.16
C LEU A 6 6.70 4.88 13.16
N LEU A 7 7.43 3.76 13.25
CA LEU A 7 8.66 3.56 12.46
C LEU A 7 8.41 3.20 10.99
N LEU A 8 7.25 2.65 10.63
CA LEU A 8 6.93 2.31 9.23
C LEU A 8 6.32 3.50 8.46
N CYS A 9 5.71 4.46 9.16
CA CYS A 9 5.14 5.66 8.54
C CYS A 9 6.11 6.85 8.49
N THR A 10 7.12 6.90 9.37
CA THR A 10 8.06 8.03 9.46
C THR A 10 9.21 7.99 8.45
N LEU A 11 9.33 6.95 7.62
CA LEU A 11 10.30 6.89 6.51
C LEU A 11 9.80 7.57 5.22
N LEU A 12 8.61 8.17 5.25
CA LEU A 12 8.13 9.06 4.20
C LEU A 12 8.29 10.49 4.70
N GLY A 13 9.45 11.08 4.46
CA GLY A 13 9.66 12.52 4.66
C GLY A 13 8.59 13.28 3.85
N PHE A 14 7.59 13.81 4.54
CA PHE A 14 6.67 14.78 3.98
C PHE A 14 7.44 16.10 3.85
N ASP A 15 8.10 16.30 2.71
CA ASP A 15 8.40 17.65 2.28
C ASP A 15 7.04 18.32 2.02
N THR A 16 6.64 19.16 2.97
CA THR A 16 5.51 20.09 2.83
C THR A 16 5.88 21.13 1.77
N MET A 17 5.80 20.75 0.50
CA MET A 17 5.71 21.71 -0.58
C MET A 17 4.42 22.50 -0.35
N ALA A 18 4.56 23.77 -0.06
CA ALA A 18 3.49 24.70 0.19
C ALA A 18 2.41 24.60 -0.90
N GLN A 19 1.31 23.93 -0.59
CA GLN A 19 0.08 23.93 -1.39
C GLN A 19 -0.59 25.29 -1.18
N THR A 20 -0.14 26.30 -1.89
CA THR A 20 -0.75 27.61 -1.88
C THR A 20 -1.93 27.66 -2.82
N GLY A 21 -3.13 27.87 -2.31
CA GLY A 21 -4.25 28.46 -3.04
C GLY A 21 -5.48 27.61 -3.33
N GLN A 22 -5.46 26.27 -3.14
CA GLN A 22 -6.64 25.41 -3.40
C GLN A 22 -7.21 24.73 -2.14
N SER A 23 -6.80 25.12 -0.95
CA SER A 23 -7.20 24.45 0.29
C SER A 23 -8.72 24.44 0.56
N ILE A 24 -9.46 25.40 0.05
CA ILE A 24 -10.90 25.56 0.33
C ILE A 24 -11.75 24.58 -0.47
N GLU A 25 -11.50 24.42 -1.78
CA GLU A 25 -12.29 23.55 -2.65
C GLU A 25 -12.16 22.07 -2.27
N PHE A 26 -10.93 21.61 -2.00
CA PHE A 26 -10.70 20.22 -1.55
C PHE A 26 -11.23 19.95 -0.14
N THR A 27 -11.25 20.98 0.73
CA THR A 27 -11.89 20.89 2.04
C THR A 27 -13.39 20.62 1.92
N GLN A 28 -14.09 21.30 1.01
CA GLN A 28 -15.50 21.06 0.76
C GLN A 28 -15.77 19.62 0.26
N ILE A 29 -14.91 19.09 -0.60
CA ILE A 29 -15.05 17.71 -1.09
C ILE A 29 -14.81 16.72 0.05
N ARG A 30 -13.79 16.91 0.89
CA ARG A 30 -13.57 16.06 2.08
C ARG A 30 -14.77 16.09 3.04
N GLN A 31 -15.37 17.25 3.24
CA GLN A 31 -16.60 17.38 4.04
C GLN A 31 -17.77 16.63 3.39
N GLU A 32 -17.90 16.68 2.06
CA GLU A 32 -18.93 15.93 1.35
C GLU A 32 -18.77 14.43 1.49
N LEU A 33 -17.54 13.93 1.40
CA LEU A 33 -17.23 12.50 1.57
C LEU A 33 -17.55 11.96 2.98
N GLN A 34 -17.61 12.81 3.99
CA GLN A 34 -17.95 12.43 5.38
C GLN A 34 -19.46 12.31 5.62
N LYS A 35 -20.29 12.90 4.75
CA LYS A 35 -21.73 12.88 4.91
C LYS A 35 -22.34 11.51 4.75
N LYS A 36 -23.43 11.27 5.48
CA LYS A 36 -24.24 10.05 5.41
C LYS A 36 -25.58 10.36 4.78
N TRP A 37 -26.25 9.33 4.28
CA TRP A 37 -27.62 9.45 3.82
C TRP A 37 -28.51 9.98 4.96
N PRO A 38 -29.46 10.92 4.74
CA PRO A 38 -29.88 11.48 3.44
C PRO A 38 -29.09 12.71 2.97
N ASP A 39 -28.07 13.18 3.71
CA ASP A 39 -27.38 14.44 3.47
C ASP A 39 -26.21 14.32 2.46
N ASN A 40 -25.84 13.08 2.08
CA ASN A 40 -24.79 12.84 1.10
C ASN A 40 -25.31 12.94 -0.35
N ARG A 41 -24.40 13.25 -1.26
CA ARG A 41 -24.65 13.21 -2.70
C ARG A 41 -23.55 12.40 -3.39
N THR A 42 -23.74 12.11 -4.67
CA THR A 42 -22.70 11.51 -5.49
C THR A 42 -21.56 12.50 -5.75
N VAL A 43 -20.32 12.03 -5.56
CA VAL A 43 -19.06 12.71 -5.89
C VAL A 43 -18.46 12.05 -7.13
N ASN A 44 -18.22 12.81 -8.20
CA ASN A 44 -17.66 12.32 -9.45
C ASN A 44 -16.18 12.70 -9.57
N LEU A 45 -15.30 11.71 -9.47
CA LEU A 45 -13.87 11.82 -9.77
C LEU A 45 -13.66 11.45 -11.24
N VAL A 46 -13.28 12.41 -12.07
CA VAL A 46 -13.13 12.19 -13.53
C VAL A 46 -11.65 12.23 -13.90
N PHE A 47 -11.18 11.16 -14.53
CA PHE A 47 -9.80 10.98 -14.96
C PHE A 47 -9.73 11.03 -16.48
N HIS A 48 -9.18 12.12 -17.00
CA HIS A 48 -9.05 12.38 -18.44
C HIS A 48 -7.59 12.28 -18.85
N GLY A 49 -7.30 11.40 -19.82
CA GLY A 49 -5.91 11.16 -20.17
C GLY A 49 -5.72 10.10 -21.26
N HIS A 50 -4.61 9.42 -21.16
CA HIS A 50 -4.13 8.44 -22.14
C HIS A 50 -4.19 6.98 -21.59
N SER A 51 -3.23 6.14 -22.02
CA SER A 51 -3.17 4.71 -21.64
C SER A 51 -2.95 4.45 -20.16
N VAL A 52 -2.20 5.32 -19.44
CA VAL A 52 -1.86 5.08 -18.04
C VAL A 52 -3.11 5.11 -17.14
N PRO A 53 -3.92 6.16 -17.10
CA PRO A 53 -5.16 6.13 -16.30
C PRO A 53 -6.20 5.09 -16.79
N SER A 54 -6.14 4.64 -18.05
CA SER A 54 -6.96 3.53 -18.55
C SER A 54 -6.53 2.18 -17.98
N GLY A 55 -5.27 2.05 -17.50
CA GLY A 55 -4.72 0.82 -16.92
C GLY A 55 -4.01 -0.08 -17.93
N TYR A 56 -3.50 0.45 -19.03
CA TYR A 56 -2.65 -0.33 -19.93
C TYR A 56 -1.43 -0.83 -19.18
N ALA A 57 -1.16 -2.12 -19.34
CA ALA A 57 0.00 -2.83 -18.79
C ALA A 57 0.92 -3.26 -19.94
N ASN A 58 1.27 -4.55 -20.05
CA ASN A 58 1.91 -5.07 -21.24
C ASN A 58 0.89 -5.09 -22.37
N THR A 59 1.03 -4.18 -23.32
CA THR A 59 0.12 -4.06 -24.47
C THR A 59 -0.03 -5.41 -25.18
N PRO A 60 -1.25 -5.91 -25.50
CA PRO A 60 -2.52 -5.19 -25.46
C PRO A 60 -3.31 -5.30 -24.14
N ASN A 61 -2.74 -5.83 -23.07
CA ASN A 61 -3.46 -6.06 -21.81
C ASN A 61 -3.81 -4.76 -21.11
N VAL A 62 -5.06 -4.64 -20.67
CA VAL A 62 -5.57 -3.51 -19.88
C VAL A 62 -6.04 -4.03 -18.53
N LYS A 63 -5.46 -3.49 -17.45
CA LYS A 63 -5.73 -3.87 -16.06
C LYS A 63 -6.41 -2.71 -15.33
N THR A 64 -7.59 -2.32 -15.78
CA THR A 64 -8.32 -1.16 -15.26
C THR A 64 -8.46 -1.18 -13.74
N LEU A 65 -8.73 -2.35 -13.14
CA LEU A 65 -8.89 -2.49 -11.69
C LEU A 65 -7.57 -2.29 -10.90
N GLN A 66 -6.41 -2.36 -11.58
CA GLN A 66 -5.11 -2.08 -10.99
C GLN A 66 -4.60 -0.67 -11.27
N ALA A 67 -5.32 0.10 -12.08
CA ALA A 67 -4.97 1.47 -12.42
C ALA A 67 -5.28 2.44 -11.27
N TYR A 68 -4.53 3.54 -11.19
CA TYR A 68 -4.66 4.50 -10.10
C TYR A 68 -6.07 5.11 -9.94
N PRO A 69 -6.91 5.32 -10.99
CA PRO A 69 -8.27 5.81 -10.80
C PRO A 69 -9.13 4.86 -9.97
N HIS A 70 -8.96 3.55 -10.17
CA HIS A 70 -9.67 2.54 -9.41
C HIS A 70 -9.11 2.39 -7.99
N GLN A 71 -7.78 2.37 -7.85
CA GLN A 71 -7.12 2.30 -6.53
C GLN A 71 -7.47 3.51 -5.65
N VAL A 72 -7.63 4.71 -6.23
CA VAL A 72 -8.12 5.90 -5.51
C VAL A 72 -9.54 5.69 -5.02
N LEU A 73 -10.44 5.16 -5.88
CA LEU A 73 -11.80 4.84 -5.47
C LEU A 73 -11.84 3.85 -4.30
N GLU A 74 -11.06 2.76 -4.38
CA GLU A 74 -10.97 1.78 -3.30
C GLU A 74 -10.52 2.42 -1.99
N ALA A 75 -9.41 3.18 -2.00
CA ALA A 75 -8.86 3.81 -0.81
C ALA A 75 -9.82 4.86 -0.22
N VAL A 76 -10.44 5.69 -1.05
CA VAL A 76 -11.45 6.67 -0.60
C VAL A 76 -12.64 5.96 0.03
N LYS A 77 -13.13 4.87 -0.57
CA LYS A 77 -14.25 4.08 -0.01
C LYS A 77 -13.90 3.34 1.27
N GLU A 78 -12.64 2.94 1.43
CA GLU A 78 -12.17 2.30 2.67
C GLU A 78 -12.24 3.26 3.87
N ILE A 79 -11.95 4.55 3.66
CA ILE A 79 -11.95 5.59 4.71
C ILE A 79 -13.31 6.29 4.84
N TYR A 80 -14.02 6.47 3.74
CA TYR A 80 -15.33 7.13 3.70
C TYR A 80 -16.44 6.13 3.27
N PRO A 81 -16.80 5.15 4.13
CA PRO A 81 -17.68 4.03 3.74
C PRO A 81 -19.10 4.48 3.32
N TYR A 82 -19.55 5.62 3.82
CA TYR A 82 -20.89 6.17 3.51
C TYR A 82 -20.92 7.07 2.28
N ALA A 83 -19.76 7.48 1.76
CA ALA A 83 -19.69 8.34 0.58
C ALA A 83 -20.17 7.58 -0.68
N VAL A 84 -20.91 8.27 -1.54
CA VAL A 84 -21.24 7.79 -2.89
C VAL A 84 -20.25 8.41 -3.87
N VAL A 85 -19.33 7.59 -4.39
CA VAL A 85 -18.23 8.06 -5.24
C VAL A 85 -18.20 7.30 -6.54
N ASN A 86 -18.10 8.02 -7.64
CA ASN A 86 -17.82 7.46 -8.96
C ASN A 86 -16.37 7.79 -9.36
N SER A 87 -15.65 6.78 -9.86
CA SER A 87 -14.39 6.96 -10.59
C SER A 87 -14.67 6.78 -12.07
N ILE A 88 -14.65 7.86 -12.84
CA ILE A 88 -15.00 7.89 -14.25
C ILE A 88 -13.75 8.14 -15.07
N THR A 89 -13.38 7.18 -15.91
CA THR A 89 -12.19 7.26 -16.75
C THR A 89 -12.61 7.57 -18.19
N THR A 90 -12.27 8.77 -18.67
CA THR A 90 -12.49 9.20 -20.06
C THR A 90 -11.21 9.15 -20.89
N SER A 91 -10.28 8.28 -20.48
CA SER A 91 -8.95 8.15 -21.07
C SER A 91 -8.94 7.20 -22.27
N ILE A 92 -8.12 7.50 -23.28
CA ILE A 92 -7.98 6.70 -24.51
C ILE A 92 -6.50 6.38 -24.72
N GLY A 93 -6.17 5.11 -24.96
CA GLY A 93 -4.80 4.67 -25.19
C GLY A 93 -4.15 5.37 -26.40
N GLY A 94 -2.90 5.85 -26.23
CA GLY A 94 -2.14 6.53 -27.28
C GLY A 94 -2.50 8.00 -27.53
N GLU A 95 -3.53 8.55 -26.90
CA GLU A 95 -3.90 9.96 -27.04
C GLU A 95 -2.85 10.91 -26.48
N ASN A 96 -2.70 12.05 -27.15
CA ASN A 96 -2.01 13.25 -26.65
C ASN A 96 -3.04 14.32 -26.23
N ALA A 97 -2.56 15.37 -25.57
CA ALA A 97 -3.43 16.44 -25.06
C ALA A 97 -4.27 17.14 -26.15
N GLU A 98 -3.74 17.27 -27.38
CA GLU A 98 -4.49 17.91 -28.49
C GLU A 98 -5.72 17.11 -28.88
N GLN A 99 -5.61 15.77 -28.91
CA GLN A 99 -6.73 14.87 -29.19
C GLN A 99 -7.74 14.90 -28.03
N GLY A 100 -7.25 14.82 -26.77
CA GLY A 100 -8.11 14.93 -25.60
C GLY A 100 -8.88 16.26 -25.54
N ALA A 101 -8.22 17.37 -25.86
CA ALA A 101 -8.85 18.70 -25.89
C ALA A 101 -9.94 18.86 -26.96
N LYS A 102 -9.92 18.05 -28.04
CA LYS A 102 -10.96 18.07 -29.08
C LYS A 102 -12.28 17.51 -28.56
N ARG A 103 -12.25 16.44 -27.78
CA ARG A 103 -13.43 15.73 -27.24
C ARG A 103 -13.85 16.18 -25.83
N PHE A 104 -13.09 17.07 -25.21
CA PHE A 104 -13.23 17.45 -23.81
C PHE A 104 -14.66 17.92 -23.43
N LYS A 105 -15.26 18.80 -24.24
CA LYS A 105 -16.61 19.33 -23.97
C LYS A 105 -17.72 18.28 -24.09
N GLN A 106 -17.60 17.36 -25.03
CA GLN A 106 -18.63 16.37 -25.31
C GLN A 106 -18.51 15.12 -24.44
N GLU A 107 -17.29 14.75 -24.00
CA GLU A 107 -17.04 13.46 -23.36
C GLU A 107 -16.56 13.58 -21.90
N VAL A 108 -16.13 14.77 -21.45
CA VAL A 108 -15.64 14.96 -20.09
C VAL A 108 -16.59 15.78 -19.24
N LEU A 109 -16.96 16.98 -19.72
CA LEU A 109 -17.81 17.89 -18.94
C LEU A 109 -19.22 17.36 -18.61
N PRO A 110 -19.88 16.53 -19.47
CA PRO A 110 -21.17 15.94 -19.12
C PRO A 110 -21.17 15.03 -17.90
N HIS A 111 -20.01 14.51 -17.48
CA HIS A 111 -19.89 13.73 -16.25
C HIS A 111 -19.96 14.58 -14.97
N ARG A 112 -20.04 15.92 -15.09
CA ARG A 112 -20.14 16.86 -13.97
C ARG A 112 -19.07 16.56 -12.90
N PRO A 113 -17.78 16.73 -13.24
CA PRO A 113 -16.69 16.41 -12.31
C PRO A 113 -16.78 17.25 -11.02
N ASP A 114 -16.71 16.62 -9.86
CA ASP A 114 -16.39 17.28 -8.61
C ASP A 114 -14.89 17.52 -8.48
N ILE A 115 -14.09 16.63 -9.10
CA ILE A 115 -12.67 16.83 -9.35
C ILE A 115 -12.33 16.25 -10.73
N LEU A 116 -11.58 17.03 -11.50
CA LEU A 116 -11.05 16.61 -12.79
C LEU A 116 -9.54 16.42 -12.72
N PHE A 117 -9.08 15.22 -13.05
CA PHE A 117 -7.67 14.88 -13.20
C PHE A 117 -7.30 14.85 -14.68
N ILE A 118 -6.21 15.54 -15.08
CA ILE A 118 -5.74 15.58 -16.48
C ILE A 118 -4.32 14.99 -16.56
N ASP A 119 -4.12 13.94 -17.40
CA ASP A 119 -2.89 13.17 -17.52
C ASP A 119 -2.60 12.84 -19.00
N TYR A 120 -1.79 13.67 -19.69
CA TYR A 120 -1.47 13.52 -21.12
C TYR A 120 0.03 13.57 -21.46
N ALA A 121 0.87 14.10 -20.58
CA ALA A 121 2.25 14.48 -20.88
C ALA A 121 3.11 13.39 -21.53
N LEU A 122 2.86 12.12 -21.21
CA LEU A 122 3.63 11.00 -21.78
C LEU A 122 3.62 10.98 -23.29
N ASN A 123 2.44 11.19 -23.91
CA ASN A 123 2.27 11.17 -25.36
C ASN A 123 2.43 12.54 -26.03
N ASP A 124 2.47 13.62 -25.24
CA ASP A 124 2.67 14.99 -25.74
C ASP A 124 4.03 15.22 -26.36
N ARG A 125 5.02 14.34 -26.08
CA ARG A 125 6.30 14.32 -26.79
C ARG A 125 6.13 14.27 -28.31
N SER A 126 5.09 13.61 -28.79
CA SER A 126 4.81 13.48 -30.23
C SER A 126 4.35 14.77 -30.91
N ILE A 127 3.80 15.71 -30.14
CA ILE A 127 3.30 16.99 -30.67
C ILE A 127 4.13 18.20 -30.26
N GLY A 128 5.05 18.03 -29.32
CA GLY A 128 5.94 19.05 -28.81
C GLY A 128 5.28 20.05 -27.85
N LEU A 129 6.11 20.81 -27.17
CA LEU A 129 5.72 21.66 -26.03
C LEU A 129 4.67 22.72 -26.38
N GLU A 130 4.80 23.38 -27.54
CA GLU A 130 3.88 24.47 -27.92
C GLU A 130 2.46 23.99 -28.17
N ARG A 131 2.31 22.90 -28.91
CA ARG A 131 0.98 22.33 -29.19
C ARG A 131 0.36 21.72 -27.94
N ALA A 132 1.18 21.04 -27.14
CA ALA A 132 0.75 20.52 -25.84
C ALA A 132 0.24 21.66 -24.94
N LEU A 133 1.02 22.76 -24.79
CA LEU A 133 0.63 23.92 -23.99
C LEU A 133 -0.76 24.43 -24.36
N LYS A 134 -1.01 24.69 -25.65
CA LYS A 134 -2.30 25.19 -26.15
C LYS A 134 -3.46 24.23 -25.81
N ALA A 135 -3.20 22.93 -25.91
CA ALA A 135 -4.21 21.91 -25.63
C ALA A 135 -4.55 21.83 -24.13
N TRP A 136 -3.54 21.82 -23.26
CA TRP A 136 -3.72 21.84 -21.81
C TRP A 136 -4.45 23.10 -21.36
N GLU A 137 -4.04 24.28 -21.81
CA GLU A 137 -4.72 25.55 -21.50
C GLU A 137 -6.17 25.55 -21.92
N LYS A 138 -6.49 24.96 -23.08
CA LYS A 138 -7.89 24.86 -23.55
C LYS A 138 -8.72 24.04 -22.58
N MET A 139 -8.26 22.86 -22.15
CA MET A 139 -8.98 22.00 -21.21
C MET A 139 -9.14 22.69 -19.85
N ILE A 140 -8.08 23.29 -19.33
CA ILE A 140 -8.09 24.03 -18.05
C ILE A 140 -9.12 25.16 -18.11
N LYS A 141 -9.06 26.02 -19.13
CA LYS A 141 -9.98 27.16 -19.28
C LYS A 141 -11.44 26.73 -19.40
N GLU A 142 -11.72 25.62 -20.11
CA GLU A 142 -13.11 25.11 -20.24
C GLU A 142 -13.64 24.53 -18.91
N ALA A 143 -12.81 23.85 -18.14
CA ALA A 143 -13.21 23.34 -16.82
C ALA A 143 -13.40 24.49 -15.81
N GLN A 144 -12.48 25.50 -15.81
CA GLN A 144 -12.59 26.68 -14.94
C GLN A 144 -13.86 27.50 -15.19
N LYS A 145 -14.37 27.57 -16.43
CA LYS A 145 -15.67 28.23 -16.73
C LYS A 145 -16.85 27.60 -16.00
N GLN A 146 -16.72 26.35 -15.56
CA GLN A 146 -17.75 25.61 -14.83
C GLN A 146 -17.39 25.47 -13.34
N ASN A 147 -16.36 26.19 -12.86
CA ASN A 147 -15.84 26.10 -11.49
C ASN A 147 -15.47 24.68 -11.06
N ILE A 148 -14.97 23.85 -12.00
CA ILE A 148 -14.55 22.49 -11.72
C ILE A 148 -13.14 22.55 -11.13
N PRO A 149 -12.89 21.98 -9.93
CA PRO A 149 -11.56 21.78 -9.38
C PRO A 149 -10.71 20.87 -10.28
N ILE A 150 -9.50 21.32 -10.63
CA ILE A 150 -8.63 20.62 -11.57
C ILE A 150 -7.34 20.21 -10.88
N ILE A 151 -6.89 19.00 -11.14
CA ILE A 151 -5.59 18.48 -10.74
C ILE A 151 -4.84 18.04 -12.01
N LEU A 152 -3.68 18.62 -12.24
CA LEU A 152 -2.80 18.24 -13.34
C LEU A 152 -1.80 17.18 -12.86
N LEU A 153 -1.54 16.18 -13.72
CA LEU A 153 -0.54 15.15 -13.43
C LEU A 153 0.68 15.34 -14.34
N THR A 154 1.87 15.34 -13.75
CA THR A 154 3.10 15.11 -14.52
C THR A 154 3.19 13.62 -14.89
N PRO A 155 3.92 13.24 -15.96
CA PRO A 155 3.90 11.85 -16.42
C PRO A 155 4.56 10.88 -15.43
N THR A 156 4.16 9.62 -15.50
CA THR A 156 4.94 8.50 -14.99
C THR A 156 6.20 8.29 -15.84
N PRO A 157 7.22 7.53 -15.39
CA PRO A 157 8.45 7.32 -16.17
C PRO A 157 8.19 6.66 -17.52
N ASP A 158 9.09 6.93 -18.45
CA ASP A 158 9.37 6.07 -19.59
C ASP A 158 10.82 5.56 -19.47
N LEU A 159 11.04 4.27 -19.35
CA LEU A 159 12.35 3.66 -19.15
C LEU A 159 13.27 3.78 -20.37
N THR A 160 12.76 4.30 -21.50
CA THR A 160 13.56 4.63 -22.67
C THR A 160 14.27 5.99 -22.55
N GLU A 161 13.92 6.78 -21.52
CA GLU A 161 14.56 8.05 -21.19
C GLU A 161 15.29 7.96 -19.85
N ASP A 162 16.43 8.65 -19.71
CA ASP A 162 17.03 8.83 -18.40
C ASP A 162 16.25 9.88 -17.60
N ILE A 163 15.54 9.45 -16.57
CA ILE A 163 14.74 10.33 -15.71
C ILE A 163 15.62 11.35 -14.94
N LEU A 164 16.93 11.09 -14.80
CA LEU A 164 17.87 12.00 -14.15
C LEU A 164 18.38 13.09 -15.10
N ASP A 165 18.19 12.94 -16.41
CA ASP A 165 18.54 13.97 -17.39
C ASP A 165 17.52 15.12 -17.35
N ASP A 166 17.94 16.27 -16.88
CA ASP A 166 17.13 17.50 -16.83
C ASP A 166 16.75 18.04 -18.22
N LYS A 167 17.31 17.48 -19.29
CA LYS A 167 16.99 17.85 -20.68
C LYS A 167 16.09 16.84 -21.37
N SER A 168 15.72 15.75 -20.68
CA SER A 168 14.84 14.75 -21.28
C SER A 168 13.49 15.34 -21.70
N PRO A 169 12.87 14.84 -22.77
CA PRO A 169 11.55 15.32 -23.22
C PRO A 169 10.49 15.29 -22.12
N LEU A 170 10.43 14.22 -21.32
CA LEU A 170 9.46 14.12 -20.23
C LEU A 170 9.72 15.14 -19.10
N GLU A 171 10.97 15.45 -18.77
CA GLU A 171 11.26 16.52 -17.81
C GLU A 171 10.81 17.89 -18.35
N GLN A 172 10.98 18.15 -19.64
CA GLN A 172 10.53 19.42 -20.24
C GLN A 172 9.01 19.54 -20.19
N HIS A 173 8.26 18.47 -20.52
CA HIS A 173 6.79 18.44 -20.38
C HIS A 173 6.37 18.54 -18.91
N SER A 174 7.08 17.88 -18.00
CA SER A 174 6.81 17.99 -16.55
C SER A 174 6.97 19.43 -16.04
N ARG A 175 8.03 20.13 -16.47
CA ARG A 175 8.21 21.56 -16.15
C ARG A 175 7.09 22.44 -16.70
N GLN A 176 6.60 22.14 -17.90
CA GLN A 176 5.47 22.85 -18.49
C GLN A 176 4.20 22.66 -17.66
N ILE A 177 3.91 21.42 -17.20
CA ILE A 177 2.73 21.13 -16.37
C ILE A 177 2.84 21.80 -15.00
N ARG A 178 4.02 21.77 -14.36
CA ARG A 178 4.25 22.50 -13.09
C ARG A 178 3.96 23.99 -13.24
N ARG A 179 4.40 24.59 -14.37
CA ARG A 179 4.11 25.99 -14.67
C ARG A 179 2.62 26.23 -14.90
N LEU A 180 1.96 25.39 -15.67
CA LEU A 180 0.50 25.47 -15.87
C LEU A 180 -0.27 25.38 -14.55
N ALA A 181 0.11 24.45 -13.67
CA ALA A 181 -0.52 24.31 -12.36
C ALA A 181 -0.38 25.61 -11.52
N HIS A 182 0.81 26.20 -11.53
CA HIS A 182 1.06 27.46 -10.85
C HIS A 182 0.25 28.62 -11.46
N ASP A 183 0.32 28.81 -12.78
CA ASP A 183 -0.25 29.97 -13.49
C ASP A 183 -1.78 29.95 -13.47
N TYR A 184 -2.39 28.77 -13.58
CA TYR A 184 -3.85 28.57 -13.53
C TYR A 184 -4.38 28.24 -12.12
N LYS A 185 -3.51 28.18 -11.13
CA LYS A 185 -3.86 27.86 -9.72
C LYS A 185 -4.63 26.54 -9.62
N THR A 186 -4.21 25.51 -10.36
CA THR A 186 -4.78 24.17 -10.28
C THR A 186 -3.99 23.29 -9.29
N GLY A 187 -4.55 22.15 -8.88
CA GLY A 187 -3.80 21.11 -8.17
C GLY A 187 -2.73 20.50 -9.05
N LEU A 188 -1.72 19.91 -8.43
CA LEU A 188 -0.62 19.22 -9.10
C LEU A 188 -0.32 17.90 -8.39
N ILE A 189 -0.26 16.83 -9.17
CA ILE A 189 0.33 15.55 -8.78
C ILE A 189 1.64 15.40 -9.54
N ASP A 190 2.77 15.58 -8.84
CA ASP A 190 4.09 15.51 -9.48
C ASP A 190 4.64 14.09 -9.45
N CYS A 191 4.08 13.23 -10.32
CA CYS A 191 4.51 11.85 -10.48
C CYS A 191 5.97 11.79 -10.91
N TYR A 192 6.36 12.60 -11.91
CA TYR A 192 7.71 12.58 -12.47
C TYR A 192 8.78 12.89 -11.42
N ALA A 193 8.56 13.93 -10.60
CA ALA A 193 9.49 14.27 -9.53
C ALA A 193 9.58 13.13 -8.49
N THR A 194 8.47 12.50 -8.14
CA THR A 194 8.45 11.38 -7.20
C THR A 194 9.25 10.18 -7.70
N PHE A 195 9.10 9.80 -8.97
CA PHE A 195 9.88 8.70 -9.55
C PHE A 195 11.35 9.08 -9.75
N LYS A 196 11.65 10.35 -10.10
CA LYS A 196 13.00 10.88 -10.19
C LYS A 196 13.73 10.79 -8.85
N GLU A 197 13.06 11.12 -7.76
CA GLU A 197 13.60 11.00 -6.40
C GLU A 197 13.86 9.55 -6.02
N LYS A 198 12.95 8.64 -6.32
CA LYS A 198 13.17 7.19 -6.15
C LYS A 198 14.43 6.72 -6.88
N ARG A 199 14.63 7.15 -8.12
CA ARG A 199 15.82 6.82 -8.90
C ARG A 199 17.09 7.40 -8.29
N LYS A 200 17.07 8.64 -7.80
CA LYS A 200 18.19 9.26 -7.08
C LYS A 200 18.57 8.47 -5.82
N ASN A 201 17.58 7.94 -5.12
CA ASN A 201 17.77 7.12 -3.91
C ASN A 201 18.20 5.67 -4.24
N GLY A 202 18.50 5.36 -5.49
CA GLY A 202 19.04 4.07 -5.93
C GLY A 202 17.96 3.00 -6.22
N GLU A 203 16.67 3.36 -6.21
CA GLU A 203 15.63 2.40 -6.56
C GLU A 203 15.67 2.07 -8.07
N ASP A 204 15.49 0.79 -8.40
CA ASP A 204 15.29 0.35 -9.77
C ASP A 204 13.84 0.60 -10.20
N LEU A 205 13.64 1.52 -11.16
CA LEU A 205 12.31 1.88 -11.64
C LEU A 205 11.60 0.74 -12.39
N ASN A 206 12.32 -0.29 -12.86
CA ASN A 206 11.70 -1.47 -13.47
C ASN A 206 10.69 -2.16 -12.55
N ILE A 207 10.88 -2.11 -11.23
CA ILE A 207 9.93 -2.72 -10.26
C ILE A 207 8.55 -2.06 -10.25
N TYR A 208 8.43 -0.86 -10.82
CA TYR A 208 7.19 -0.07 -10.90
C TYR A 208 6.53 -0.12 -12.28
N MET A 209 7.17 -0.76 -13.26
CA MET A 209 6.74 -0.74 -14.64
C MET A 209 6.35 -2.13 -15.14
N SER A 210 5.34 -2.22 -15.99
CA SER A 210 4.95 -3.43 -16.72
C SER A 210 5.53 -3.49 -18.13
N GLN A 211 5.80 -2.34 -18.72
CA GLN A 211 6.62 -2.12 -19.90
C GLN A 211 7.29 -0.75 -19.80
N SER A 212 8.04 -0.31 -20.80
CA SER A 212 8.87 0.90 -20.71
C SER A 212 8.11 2.13 -20.20
N ASN A 213 6.87 2.33 -20.62
CA ASN A 213 6.07 3.54 -20.38
C ASN A 213 4.70 3.28 -19.72
N HIS A 214 4.41 2.06 -19.33
CA HIS A 214 3.18 1.72 -18.59
C HIS A 214 3.51 1.21 -17.18
N PRO A 215 3.02 1.85 -16.14
CA PRO A 215 3.18 1.37 -14.77
C PRO A 215 2.52 0.00 -14.55
N ASN A 216 3.09 -0.79 -13.66
CA ASN A 216 2.41 -1.93 -13.06
C ASN A 216 1.58 -1.49 -11.84
N GLU A 217 0.94 -2.42 -11.15
CA GLU A 217 0.13 -2.12 -9.96
C GLU A 217 0.90 -1.34 -8.88
N LYS A 218 2.20 -1.62 -8.67
CA LYS A 218 3.05 -0.86 -7.73
C LYS A 218 3.28 0.57 -8.19
N GLY A 219 3.51 0.76 -9.49
CA GLY A 219 3.68 2.09 -10.08
C GLY A 219 2.39 2.92 -9.96
N HIS A 220 1.25 2.32 -10.26
CA HIS A 220 -0.05 2.96 -10.04
C HIS A 220 -0.29 3.30 -8.57
N ARG A 221 0.16 2.46 -7.62
CA ARG A 221 0.05 2.73 -6.18
C ARG A 221 0.86 3.95 -5.73
N VAL A 222 1.99 4.24 -6.38
CA VAL A 222 2.74 5.49 -6.15
C VAL A 222 1.88 6.69 -6.52
N VAL A 223 1.27 6.69 -7.71
CA VAL A 223 0.39 7.76 -8.17
C VAL A 223 -0.83 7.91 -7.25
N THR A 224 -1.46 6.78 -6.89
CA THR A 224 -2.59 6.74 -5.95
C THR A 224 -2.26 7.46 -4.64
N LYS A 225 -1.12 7.15 -4.01
CA LYS A 225 -0.71 7.79 -2.76
C LYS A 225 -0.58 9.31 -2.88
N LEU A 226 -0.05 9.80 -3.99
CA LEU A 226 0.04 11.25 -4.24
C LEU A 226 -1.36 11.89 -4.35
N ILE A 227 -2.29 11.22 -5.03
CA ILE A 227 -3.67 11.69 -5.19
C ILE A 227 -4.41 11.71 -3.84
N LEU A 228 -4.19 10.69 -3.00
CA LEU A 228 -4.87 10.59 -1.70
C LEU A 228 -4.54 11.75 -0.75
N ASN A 229 -3.44 12.47 -0.94
CA ASN A 229 -3.12 13.68 -0.17
C ASN A 229 -4.18 14.80 -0.33
N TYR A 230 -4.99 14.77 -1.39
CA TYR A 230 -6.13 15.68 -1.55
C TYR A 230 -7.35 15.26 -0.75
N PHE A 231 -7.47 13.98 -0.38
CA PHE A 231 -8.60 13.39 0.32
C PHE A 231 -8.34 13.10 1.78
N PHE A 232 -7.09 12.80 2.16
CA PHE A 232 -6.70 12.37 3.49
C PHE A 232 -5.90 13.46 4.20
N GLU A 233 -6.29 13.75 5.42
CA GLU A 233 -5.50 14.44 6.44
C GLU A 233 -4.77 13.39 7.29
N GLU A 234 -3.99 13.82 8.29
CA GLU A 234 -3.17 12.91 9.11
C GLU A 234 -3.99 11.77 9.75
N ALA A 235 -5.19 12.07 10.25
CA ALA A 235 -6.06 11.05 10.86
C ALA A 235 -6.46 9.97 9.86
N GLN A 236 -6.89 10.34 8.65
CA GLN A 236 -7.28 9.41 7.59
C GLN A 236 -6.08 8.62 7.06
N TRP A 237 -4.91 9.22 6.97
CA TRP A 237 -3.68 8.52 6.62
C TRP A 237 -3.32 7.45 7.65
N ASN A 238 -3.40 7.78 8.94
CA ASN A 238 -3.12 6.83 10.02
C ASN A 238 -4.10 5.65 9.98
N GLU A 239 -5.39 5.92 9.82
CA GLU A 239 -6.42 4.89 9.67
C GLU A 239 -6.18 4.01 8.43
N TYR A 240 -5.90 4.61 7.30
CA TYR A 240 -5.61 3.88 6.05
C TYR A 240 -4.38 2.98 6.19
N CYS A 241 -3.26 3.50 6.71
CA CYS A 241 -2.05 2.72 6.94
C CYS A 241 -2.30 1.55 7.90
N GLN A 242 -3.07 1.77 8.96
CA GLN A 242 -3.44 0.71 9.89
C GLN A 242 -4.25 -0.39 9.19
N LYS A 243 -5.27 -0.05 8.42
CA LYS A 243 -6.10 -1.01 7.66
C LYS A 243 -5.28 -1.81 6.66
N GLN A 244 -4.38 -1.14 5.90
CA GLN A 244 -3.49 -1.82 4.97
C GLN A 244 -2.55 -2.80 5.69
N THR A 245 -1.99 -2.41 6.83
CA THR A 245 -1.13 -3.27 7.66
C THR A 245 -1.90 -4.50 8.13
N MET A 246 -3.10 -4.32 8.70
CA MET A 246 -3.96 -5.41 9.15
C MET A 246 -4.32 -6.36 8.01
N THR A 247 -4.60 -5.84 6.82
CA THR A 247 -4.90 -6.63 5.62
C THR A 247 -3.70 -7.50 5.22
N ILE A 248 -2.48 -6.97 5.26
CA ILE A 248 -1.26 -7.72 4.95
C ILE A 248 -1.00 -8.79 6.01
N MET A 249 -1.11 -8.43 7.29
CA MET A 249 -0.93 -9.37 8.42
C MET A 249 -1.92 -10.54 8.31
N LYS A 250 -3.20 -10.25 7.99
CA LYS A 250 -4.20 -11.29 7.76
C LYS A 250 -3.82 -12.23 6.63
N LYS A 251 -3.37 -11.70 5.47
CA LYS A 251 -2.94 -12.51 4.33
C LYS A 251 -1.76 -13.43 4.70
N VAL A 252 -0.79 -12.93 5.45
CA VAL A 252 0.36 -13.72 5.92
C VAL A 252 -0.10 -14.80 6.89
N ALA A 253 -0.95 -14.47 7.86
CA ALA A 253 -1.49 -15.43 8.83
C ALA A 253 -2.32 -16.53 8.13
N ASP A 254 -3.22 -16.15 7.22
CA ASP A 254 -4.04 -17.10 6.45
C ASP A 254 -3.16 -18.03 5.59
N TRP A 255 -2.15 -17.46 4.92
CA TRP A 255 -1.21 -18.26 4.14
C TRP A 255 -0.46 -19.26 5.02
N GLN A 256 -0.03 -18.82 6.19
CA GLN A 256 0.67 -19.69 7.14
C GLN A 256 -0.21 -20.85 7.62
N LEU A 257 -1.47 -20.60 7.95
CA LEU A 257 -2.41 -21.65 8.31
C LEU A 257 -2.58 -22.69 7.18
N MET A 258 -2.77 -22.21 5.94
CA MET A 258 -2.99 -23.09 4.78
C MET A 258 -1.77 -23.94 4.42
N ASN A 259 -0.56 -23.44 4.69
CA ASN A 259 0.66 -24.06 4.23
C ASN A 259 1.48 -24.73 5.34
N PHE A 260 1.08 -24.58 6.61
CA PHE A 260 1.85 -25.09 7.75
C PHE A 260 2.19 -26.57 7.66
N GLU A 261 1.19 -27.43 7.47
CA GLU A 261 1.40 -28.88 7.36
C GLU A 261 2.24 -29.28 6.13
N ASN A 262 2.15 -28.53 5.04
CA ASN A 262 2.96 -28.79 3.84
C ASN A 262 4.45 -28.51 4.07
N GLN A 263 4.78 -27.55 4.92
CA GLN A 263 6.16 -27.20 5.26
C GLN A 263 6.78 -28.23 6.21
N VAL A 264 6.00 -28.72 7.18
CA VAL A 264 6.44 -29.74 8.15
C VAL A 264 6.71 -31.10 7.46
N ARG A 265 6.00 -31.42 6.38
CA ARG A 265 6.06 -32.72 5.70
C ARG A 265 7.05 -32.81 4.57
N LYS A 266 7.46 -31.73 3.93
CA LYS A 266 8.43 -31.76 2.83
C LYS A 266 9.83 -31.92 3.39
N GLY A 267 10.28 -33.16 3.50
CA GLY A 267 11.59 -33.55 4.01
C GLY A 267 12.72 -32.74 3.38
N SER A 268 13.17 -31.73 4.11
CA SER A 268 14.50 -31.19 3.95
C SER A 268 15.48 -32.13 4.66
N GLN A 269 16.78 -32.07 4.33
CA GLN A 269 17.82 -32.72 5.11
C GLN A 269 17.83 -32.30 6.59
N TRP A 270 16.93 -31.38 6.99
CA TRP A 270 16.68 -30.84 8.32
C TRP A 270 15.29 -31.24 8.85
N ALA A 271 14.84 -32.46 8.57
CA ALA A 271 13.51 -32.95 8.91
C ALA A 271 13.11 -32.76 10.39
N ASN A 272 14.06 -32.73 11.30
CA ASN A 272 13.82 -32.50 12.73
C ASN A 272 13.64 -31.02 13.11
N SER A 273 14.06 -30.06 12.27
CA SER A 273 13.96 -28.62 12.56
C SER A 273 12.54 -28.07 12.44
N HIS A 274 11.59 -28.88 11.96
CA HIS A 274 10.20 -28.51 11.76
C HIS A 274 9.22 -29.33 12.61
N ALA A 275 9.69 -29.95 13.68
CA ALA A 275 8.80 -30.57 14.67
C ALA A 275 7.90 -29.50 15.31
N TYR A 276 6.72 -29.88 15.79
CA TYR A 276 5.76 -28.92 16.36
C TYR A 276 6.34 -28.07 17.50
N TRP A 277 7.27 -28.61 18.28
CA TRP A 277 7.96 -27.95 19.37
C TRP A 277 9.19 -27.14 18.92
N ALA A 278 9.68 -27.30 17.69
CA ALA A 278 10.89 -26.65 17.21
C ALA A 278 10.81 -25.12 17.31
N TRP A 279 11.92 -24.46 17.64
CA TRP A 279 11.99 -23.01 17.83
C TRP A 279 11.45 -22.21 16.61
N THR A 280 11.66 -22.72 15.40
CA THR A 280 11.13 -22.10 14.16
C THR A 280 9.62 -22.03 14.17
N ASN A 281 8.96 -23.08 14.64
CA ASN A 281 7.50 -23.10 14.80
C ASN A 281 7.07 -22.31 16.04
N ALA A 282 7.80 -22.40 17.14
CA ALA A 282 7.51 -21.66 18.37
C ALA A 282 7.49 -20.13 18.14
N THR A 283 8.45 -19.60 17.38
CA THR A 283 8.48 -18.17 17.01
C THR A 283 7.29 -17.79 16.12
N MET A 284 6.90 -18.65 15.20
CA MET A 284 5.72 -18.44 14.37
C MET A 284 4.43 -18.48 15.20
N TYR A 285 4.32 -19.40 16.19
CA TYR A 285 3.15 -19.45 17.09
C TYR A 285 3.03 -18.18 17.94
N ILE A 286 4.14 -17.60 18.39
CA ILE A 286 4.14 -16.31 19.10
C ILE A 286 3.56 -15.22 18.19
N GLY A 287 4.05 -15.12 16.95
CA GLY A 287 3.55 -14.17 15.98
C GLY A 287 2.05 -14.38 15.66
N MET A 288 1.64 -15.64 15.54
CA MET A 288 0.24 -16.01 15.33
C MET A 288 -0.64 -15.66 16.53
N ALA A 289 -0.14 -15.82 17.77
CA ALA A 289 -0.87 -15.44 18.97
C ALA A 289 -1.04 -13.91 19.07
N GLU A 290 -0.02 -13.12 18.71
CA GLU A 290 -0.14 -11.66 18.65
C GLU A 290 -1.17 -11.23 17.58
N TRP A 291 -1.16 -11.90 16.42
CA TRP A 291 -2.20 -11.67 15.40
C TRP A 291 -3.60 -12.05 15.90
N ALA A 292 -3.73 -13.22 16.55
CA ALA A 292 -5.02 -13.70 17.08
C ALA A 292 -5.62 -12.76 18.15
N LYS A 293 -4.79 -12.00 18.89
CA LYS A 293 -5.26 -10.96 19.83
C LYS A 293 -5.86 -9.74 19.13
N MET A 294 -5.46 -9.49 17.88
CA MET A 294 -5.90 -8.35 17.09
C MET A 294 -7.01 -8.72 16.10
N SER A 295 -7.24 -10.00 15.89
CA SER A 295 -8.23 -10.55 14.95
C SER A 295 -9.47 -11.03 15.69
N ASP A 296 -10.65 -10.75 15.12
CA ASP A 296 -11.91 -11.27 15.63
C ASP A 296 -12.22 -12.71 15.17
N ASP A 297 -11.37 -13.28 14.29
CA ASP A 297 -11.56 -14.62 13.74
C ASP A 297 -10.94 -15.67 14.68
N PRO A 298 -11.75 -16.58 15.27
CA PRO A 298 -11.27 -17.56 16.24
C PRO A 298 -10.32 -18.61 15.66
N LYS A 299 -10.32 -18.81 14.36
CA LYS A 299 -9.50 -19.85 13.68
C LYS A 299 -8.01 -19.79 14.01
N TYR A 300 -7.46 -18.60 14.33
CA TYR A 300 -6.05 -18.44 14.69
C TYR A 300 -5.76 -18.98 16.09
N TRP A 301 -6.67 -18.79 17.03
CA TRP A 301 -6.61 -19.43 18.35
C TRP A 301 -6.81 -20.94 18.26
N ASP A 302 -7.77 -21.40 17.44
CA ASP A 302 -8.03 -22.83 17.22
C ASP A 302 -6.81 -23.53 16.60
N PHE A 303 -6.12 -22.87 15.68
CA PHE A 303 -4.86 -23.37 15.14
C PHE A 303 -3.80 -23.56 16.25
N LEU A 304 -3.60 -22.57 17.11
CA LEU A 304 -2.63 -22.64 18.20
C LEU A 304 -2.98 -23.73 19.21
N LEU A 305 -4.24 -23.90 19.56
CA LEU A 305 -4.71 -25.00 20.42
C LEU A 305 -4.43 -26.34 19.77
N THR A 306 -4.77 -26.49 18.49
CA THR A 306 -4.51 -27.72 17.72
C THR A 306 -3.03 -28.08 17.70
N MET A 307 -2.13 -27.11 17.59
CA MET A 307 -0.67 -27.35 17.62
C MET A 307 -0.23 -27.79 19.01
N GLY A 308 -0.74 -27.19 20.08
CA GLY A 308 -0.50 -27.62 21.46
C GLY A 308 -0.95 -29.07 21.71
N GLU A 309 -2.16 -29.41 21.29
CA GLU A 309 -2.72 -30.76 21.39
C GLU A 309 -1.90 -31.80 20.59
N LYS A 310 -1.54 -31.47 19.33
CA LYS A 310 -0.71 -32.35 18.49
C LYS A 310 0.65 -32.62 19.13
N ASN A 311 1.24 -31.63 19.80
CA ASN A 311 2.49 -31.78 20.54
C ASN A 311 2.31 -32.28 21.95
N LYS A 312 1.07 -32.57 22.40
CA LYS A 312 0.74 -33.03 23.76
C LYS A 312 1.27 -32.11 24.84
N TRP A 313 1.39 -30.82 24.55
CA TRP A 313 1.90 -29.75 25.43
C TRP A 313 3.31 -30.03 25.98
N GLN A 314 4.14 -30.81 25.23
CA GLN A 314 5.49 -31.17 25.63
C GLN A 314 6.52 -30.18 25.08
N THR A 315 7.62 -30.02 25.80
CA THR A 315 8.85 -29.37 25.29
C THR A 315 9.61 -30.30 24.33
N GLY A 316 10.66 -29.80 23.71
CA GLY A 316 11.60 -30.63 22.96
C GLY A 316 12.42 -31.53 23.91
N PRO A 317 13.19 -32.50 23.33
CA PRO A 317 13.82 -33.57 24.08
C PRO A 317 14.97 -33.13 24.97
N SER A 318 15.61 -31.98 24.74
CA SER A 318 16.77 -31.51 25.50
C SER A 318 16.44 -30.24 26.33
N ILE A 319 16.25 -30.42 27.60
CA ILE A 319 15.90 -29.32 28.52
C ILE A 319 16.99 -28.24 28.64
N TYR A 320 18.26 -28.56 28.33
CA TYR A 320 19.36 -27.59 28.35
C TYR A 320 19.62 -26.91 27.00
N PHE A 321 18.79 -27.18 25.99
CA PHE A 321 18.91 -26.59 24.70
C PHE A 321 17.77 -25.58 24.47
N ALA A 322 18.12 -24.31 24.29
CA ALA A 322 17.15 -23.23 24.22
C ALA A 322 16.08 -23.44 23.13
N ASP A 323 16.47 -24.00 21.99
CA ASP A 323 15.57 -24.27 20.86
C ASP A 323 14.48 -25.29 21.23
N ASP A 324 14.80 -26.27 22.10
CA ASP A 324 13.87 -27.31 22.51
C ASP A 324 12.85 -26.84 23.56
N ILE A 325 13.20 -25.78 24.33
CA ILE A 325 12.30 -25.19 25.33
C ILE A 325 11.61 -23.91 24.88
N CYS A 326 11.92 -23.42 23.68
CA CYS A 326 11.34 -22.20 23.13
C CYS A 326 9.79 -22.27 23.04
N ILE A 327 9.22 -23.46 22.88
CA ILE A 327 7.78 -23.72 22.81
C ILE A 327 7.03 -23.37 24.10
N ILE A 328 7.72 -23.24 25.23
CA ILE A 328 7.11 -22.85 26.52
C ILE A 328 6.43 -21.48 26.41
N GLN A 329 6.98 -20.56 25.65
CA GLN A 329 6.40 -19.22 25.51
C GLN A 329 5.01 -19.22 24.85
N PRO A 330 4.76 -19.88 23.69
CA PRO A 330 3.40 -20.06 23.17
C PRO A 330 2.46 -20.75 24.15
N TYR A 331 2.91 -21.79 24.87
CA TYR A 331 2.06 -22.48 25.85
C TYR A 331 1.67 -21.56 27.02
N ALA A 332 2.58 -20.73 27.50
CA ALA A 332 2.29 -19.73 28.52
C ALA A 332 1.25 -18.69 28.05
N ILE A 333 1.31 -18.28 26.77
CA ILE A 333 0.30 -17.38 26.17
C ILE A 333 -1.07 -18.06 26.16
N LEU A 334 -1.15 -19.32 25.71
CA LEU A 334 -2.40 -20.09 25.66
C LEU A 334 -2.96 -20.33 27.05
N PHE A 335 -2.11 -20.75 28.01
CA PHE A 335 -2.49 -20.89 29.41
C PHE A 335 -3.02 -19.57 30.00
N SER A 336 -2.38 -18.45 29.68
CA SER A 336 -2.84 -17.14 30.17
C SER A 336 -4.25 -16.80 29.68
N LYS A 337 -4.64 -17.29 28.50
CA LYS A 337 -5.96 -17.09 27.91
C LYS A 337 -7.01 -18.08 28.42
N TYR A 338 -6.68 -19.38 28.38
CA TYR A 338 -7.67 -20.46 28.61
C TYR A 338 -7.67 -20.99 30.04
N LYS A 339 -6.59 -20.78 30.81
CA LYS A 339 -6.44 -21.19 32.21
C LYS A 339 -6.49 -22.70 32.47
N GLU A 340 -6.23 -23.51 31.45
CA GLU A 340 -6.22 -24.96 31.56
C GLU A 340 -4.84 -25.46 32.03
N PRO A 341 -4.71 -26.07 33.24
CA PRO A 341 -3.42 -26.41 33.82
C PRO A 341 -2.54 -27.33 32.99
N TYR A 342 -3.13 -28.26 32.23
CA TYR A 342 -2.40 -29.19 31.38
C TYR A 342 -1.57 -28.52 30.28
N MET A 343 -1.95 -27.28 29.86
CA MET A 343 -1.25 -26.53 28.83
C MET A 343 0.15 -26.09 29.27
N ILE A 344 0.41 -25.98 30.55
CA ILE A 344 1.67 -25.44 31.08
C ILE A 344 2.41 -26.42 32.01
N GLN A 345 1.77 -27.53 32.41
CA GLN A 345 2.32 -28.46 33.39
C GLN A 345 3.73 -28.95 33.03
N ASN A 346 3.92 -29.51 31.85
CA ASN A 346 5.24 -29.99 31.41
C ASN A 346 6.26 -28.84 31.32
N SER A 347 5.85 -27.66 30.95
CA SER A 347 6.72 -26.47 30.90
C SER A 347 7.23 -26.09 32.31
N VAL A 348 6.36 -26.12 33.30
CA VAL A 348 6.72 -25.84 34.72
C VAL A 348 7.67 -26.90 35.21
N GLU A 349 7.38 -28.19 35.02
CA GLU A 349 8.26 -29.33 35.41
C GLU A 349 9.64 -29.22 34.76
N THR A 350 9.68 -28.83 33.46
CA THR A 350 10.95 -28.60 32.73
C THR A 350 11.74 -27.45 33.34
N LEU A 351 11.10 -26.31 33.61
CA LEU A 351 11.79 -25.15 34.22
C LEU A 351 12.23 -25.41 35.64
N ASP A 352 11.41 -26.07 36.45
CA ASP A 352 11.78 -26.46 37.83
C ASP A 352 13.01 -27.40 37.83
N THR A 353 13.05 -28.33 36.87
CA THR A 353 14.19 -29.23 36.70
C THR A 353 15.48 -28.46 36.32
N LEU A 354 15.36 -27.49 35.42
CA LEU A 354 16.46 -26.60 35.02
C LEU A 354 16.99 -25.77 36.21
N ILE A 355 16.09 -25.22 37.02
CA ILE A 355 16.44 -24.39 38.19
C ILE A 355 17.10 -25.25 39.26
N ALA A 356 16.57 -26.45 39.50
CA ALA A 356 17.13 -27.37 40.51
C ALA A 356 18.47 -27.96 40.08
N ASN A 357 18.72 -28.13 38.80
CA ASN A 357 19.92 -28.79 38.26
C ASN A 357 20.59 -27.91 37.18
N PRO A 358 21.11 -26.74 37.51
CA PRO A 358 21.76 -25.89 36.52
C PRO A 358 23.02 -26.55 35.97
N LYS A 359 23.18 -26.55 34.63
CA LYS A 359 24.33 -27.16 33.94
C LYS A 359 25.64 -26.45 34.29
N HIS A 360 25.57 -25.15 34.61
CA HIS A 360 26.72 -24.30 34.99
C HIS A 360 26.33 -23.29 36.08
N ASN A 361 27.29 -22.89 36.88
CA ASN A 361 27.11 -21.89 37.95
C ASN A 361 27.25 -20.44 37.46
N SER A 362 27.29 -20.23 36.14
CA SER A 362 27.48 -18.93 35.50
C SER A 362 26.45 -18.74 34.41
N LEU A 363 25.97 -17.49 34.24
CA LEU A 363 25.15 -17.07 33.13
C LEU A 363 25.98 -16.75 31.86
N SER A 364 27.29 -17.01 31.86
CA SER A 364 28.14 -16.83 30.70
C SER A 364 27.72 -17.81 29.58
N TYR A 365 27.60 -17.28 28.36
CA TYR A 365 27.36 -18.11 27.17
C TYR A 365 28.60 -18.95 26.87
N TYR A 366 28.50 -20.27 26.95
CA TYR A 366 29.48 -21.20 26.43
C TYR A 366 28.97 -21.71 25.06
N SER A 367 29.68 -21.36 23.98
CA SER A 367 29.49 -22.02 22.71
C SER A 367 30.00 -23.46 22.86
N GLU A 368 29.13 -24.43 23.03
CA GLU A 368 29.46 -25.81 22.70
C GLU A 368 29.46 -25.90 21.18
N GLY A 369 30.69 -26.02 20.59
CA GLY A 369 30.89 -26.11 19.15
C GLY A 369 30.33 -27.38 18.54
#